data_d5ab0fddc00841428805c76945cd7c12
#
_entry.id   d5ab0fddc00841428805c76945cd7c12
#
_cell.length_a   1.000
_cell.length_b   1.000
_cell.length_c   1.000
_cell.angle_alpha   90.00
_cell.angle_beta   90.00
_cell.angle_gamma   90.00
#
_symmetry.space_group_name_H-M   'P 1'
#
loop_
_entity.id
_entity.type
_entity.pdbx_description
1 polymer ?
#
loop_
_entity_poly.entity_id
_entity_poly.type
_entity_poly.pdbx_seq_one_letter_code
_entity_poly.pdbx_strand_id
1 'polypeptide(L)'
;AMTPDVLVLAPAFYEKLGYERPLYTLAHYGLFKTPLAGTLRKIGVILATRENAAKALSSGGVVLVFPGGDYDSYRSTFEQNTIDFNGRKGYVRTAIEADVPIVPSVSIGGQETQLFLGRGTRMAKRLGLPKIRTDILPLGIGFPFGVTSTIPANFPLPSKIVHEVLEP
;
A
#
# COMPACT_ATOMS: atom_id res chain seq x y z
N ALA A 1 -5.23 -2.35 5.00
CA ALA A 1 -4.94 -3.15 3.80
C ALA A 1 -4.92 -2.24 2.57
N MET A 2 -3.79 -2.08 1.88
CA MET A 2 -3.61 -1.14 0.75
C MET A 2 -4.51 -1.41 -0.46
N THR A 3 -4.90 -2.65 -0.71
CA THR A 3 -5.65 -3.00 -1.93
C THR A 3 -7.05 -2.39 -1.99
N PRO A 4 -7.89 -2.50 -0.94
CA PRO A 4 -9.20 -1.85 -0.94
C PRO A 4 -9.11 -0.32 -1.08
N ASP A 5 -8.11 0.30 -0.46
CA ASP A 5 -7.90 1.75 -0.52
C ASP A 5 -7.64 2.22 -1.95
N VAL A 6 -6.77 1.51 -2.69
CA VAL A 6 -6.48 1.82 -4.10
C VAL A 6 -7.70 1.65 -4.98
N LEU A 7 -8.51 0.59 -4.75
CA LEU A 7 -9.71 0.32 -5.54
C LEU A 7 -10.80 1.40 -5.37
N VAL A 8 -10.81 2.07 -4.23
CA VAL A 8 -11.74 3.20 -3.99
C VAL A 8 -11.14 4.51 -4.50
N LEU A 9 -9.85 4.77 -4.22
CA LEU A 9 -9.20 6.03 -4.56
C LEU A 9 -9.00 6.22 -6.07
N ALA A 10 -8.59 5.18 -6.80
CA ALA A 10 -8.25 5.32 -8.21
C ALA A 10 -9.45 5.72 -9.10
N PRO A 11 -10.64 5.10 -8.98
CA PRO A 11 -11.82 5.58 -9.69
C PRO A 11 -12.20 7.02 -9.33
N ALA A 12 -12.22 7.36 -8.02
CA ALA A 12 -12.54 8.70 -7.55
C ALA A 12 -11.54 9.76 -8.07
N PHE A 13 -10.26 9.38 -8.19
CA PHE A 13 -9.22 10.24 -8.77
C PHE A 13 -9.55 10.58 -10.23
N TYR A 14 -9.85 9.57 -11.06
CA TYR A 14 -10.16 9.78 -12.47
C TYR A 14 -11.51 10.47 -12.69
N GLU A 15 -12.50 10.20 -11.85
CA GLU A 15 -13.79 10.90 -11.91
C GLU A 15 -13.64 12.40 -11.64
N LYS A 16 -12.77 12.79 -10.72
CA LYS A 16 -12.59 14.17 -10.27
C LYS A 16 -11.58 14.97 -11.09
N LEU A 17 -10.51 14.34 -11.57
CA LEU A 17 -9.38 14.99 -12.26
C LEU A 17 -9.26 14.63 -13.74
N GLY A 18 -10.16 13.76 -14.24
CA GLY A 18 -10.12 13.30 -15.63
C GLY A 18 -9.00 12.29 -15.90
N TYR A 19 -8.88 11.90 -17.15
CA TYR A 19 -7.94 10.85 -17.60
C TYR A 19 -6.65 11.38 -18.21
N GLU A 20 -6.46 12.69 -18.23
CA GLU A 20 -5.29 13.32 -18.87
C GLU A 20 -3.98 13.06 -18.11
N ARG A 21 -4.07 12.86 -16.80
CA ARG A 21 -2.92 12.58 -15.95
C ARG A 21 -2.98 11.13 -15.44
N PRO A 22 -2.08 10.25 -15.89
CA PRO A 22 -2.09 8.86 -15.45
C PRO A 22 -1.70 8.76 -13.96
N LEU A 23 -2.44 7.92 -13.23
CA LEU A 23 -2.15 7.58 -11.84
C LEU A 23 -1.28 6.33 -11.78
N TYR A 24 -0.07 6.46 -11.24
CA TYR A 24 0.82 5.34 -11.00
C TYR A 24 0.83 4.98 -9.53
N THR A 25 0.55 3.72 -9.20
CA THR A 25 0.58 3.22 -7.83
C THR A 25 1.87 2.45 -7.58
N LEU A 26 2.66 2.87 -6.59
CA LEU A 26 3.87 2.17 -6.20
C LEU A 26 3.54 0.91 -5.39
N ALA A 27 4.00 -0.25 -5.85
CA ALA A 27 3.74 -1.51 -5.18
C ALA A 27 5.01 -2.31 -4.88
N HIS A 28 4.93 -3.15 -3.84
CA HIS A 28 6.02 -4.01 -3.42
C HIS A 28 6.36 -5.05 -4.50
N TYR A 29 7.64 -5.33 -4.66
CA TYR A 29 8.19 -6.24 -5.65
C TYR A 29 7.55 -7.65 -5.64
N GLY A 30 7.14 -8.15 -4.46
CA GLY A 30 6.46 -9.44 -4.34
C GLY A 30 5.19 -9.56 -5.19
N LEU A 31 4.49 -8.45 -5.42
CA LEU A 31 3.28 -8.43 -6.25
C LEU A 31 3.59 -8.73 -7.73
N PHE A 32 4.78 -8.35 -8.19
CA PHE A 32 5.23 -8.58 -9.57
C PHE A 32 5.79 -9.99 -9.83
N LYS A 33 5.89 -10.81 -8.78
CA LYS A 33 6.19 -12.25 -8.91
C LYS A 33 4.94 -13.12 -9.07
N THR A 34 3.75 -12.52 -9.01
CA THR A 34 2.47 -13.23 -9.20
C THR A 34 2.06 -13.25 -10.68
N PRO A 35 1.20 -14.19 -11.11
CA PRO A 35 0.66 -14.20 -12.46
C PRO A 35 -0.09 -12.90 -12.84
N LEU A 36 -0.51 -12.12 -11.86
CA LEU A 36 -1.22 -10.84 -12.03
C LEU A 36 -0.30 -9.69 -12.47
N ALA A 37 1.01 -9.87 -12.45
CA ALA A 37 1.99 -8.81 -12.74
C ALA A 37 1.74 -8.08 -14.07
N GLY A 38 1.36 -8.81 -15.11
CA GLY A 38 1.03 -8.22 -16.42
C GLY A 38 -0.18 -7.30 -16.38
N THR A 39 -1.24 -7.73 -15.73
CA THR A 39 -2.48 -6.94 -15.56
C THR A 39 -2.24 -5.72 -14.69
N LEU A 40 -1.50 -5.87 -13.59
CA LEU A 40 -1.18 -4.78 -12.69
C LEU A 40 -0.43 -3.64 -13.40
N ARG A 41 0.53 -3.97 -14.26
CA ARG A 41 1.25 -2.95 -15.05
C ARG A 41 0.32 -2.19 -16.00
N LYS A 42 -0.66 -2.86 -16.59
CA LYS A 42 -1.63 -2.22 -17.51
C LYS A 42 -2.54 -1.21 -16.82
N ILE A 43 -2.79 -1.38 -15.53
CA ILE A 43 -3.61 -0.45 -14.71
C ILE A 43 -2.76 0.56 -13.91
N GLY A 44 -1.50 0.77 -14.31
CA GLY A 44 -0.64 1.79 -13.70
C GLY A 44 0.05 1.37 -12.40
N VAL A 45 0.02 0.08 -12.02
CA VAL A 45 0.79 -0.38 -10.86
C VAL A 45 2.24 -0.60 -11.26
N ILE A 46 3.16 0.10 -10.64
CA ILE A 46 4.59 0.05 -10.92
C ILE A 46 5.40 -0.35 -9.67
N LEU A 47 6.59 -0.89 -9.91
CA LEU A 47 7.46 -1.30 -8.82
C LEU A 47 7.91 -0.09 -7.99
N ALA A 48 7.83 -0.21 -6.66
CA ALA A 48 8.19 0.85 -5.71
C ALA A 48 9.71 1.05 -5.64
N THR A 49 10.25 1.74 -6.65
CA THR A 49 11.63 2.23 -6.71
C THR A 49 11.64 3.73 -6.95
N ARG A 50 12.72 4.42 -6.54
CA ARG A 50 12.87 5.86 -6.80
C ARG A 50 12.90 6.16 -8.29
N GLU A 51 13.59 5.33 -9.05
CA GLU A 51 13.71 5.47 -10.50
C GLU A 51 12.34 5.44 -11.18
N ASN A 52 11.49 4.44 -10.85
CA ASN A 52 10.16 4.34 -11.41
C ASN A 52 9.27 5.52 -10.99
N ALA A 53 9.36 5.95 -9.74
CA ALA A 53 8.62 7.12 -9.27
C ALA A 53 9.06 8.40 -9.99
N ALA A 54 10.35 8.65 -10.10
CA ALA A 54 10.89 9.80 -10.83
C ALA A 54 10.48 9.78 -12.31
N LYS A 55 10.52 8.63 -12.97
CA LYS A 55 10.11 8.44 -14.35
C LYS A 55 8.61 8.71 -14.56
N ALA A 56 7.77 8.24 -13.64
CA ALA A 56 6.33 8.50 -13.68
C ALA A 56 6.02 10.00 -13.49
N LEU A 57 6.70 10.66 -12.55
CA LEU A 57 6.55 12.11 -12.31
C LEU A 57 7.04 12.94 -13.49
N SER A 58 8.19 12.62 -14.06
CA SER A 58 8.73 13.33 -15.24
C SER A 58 7.88 13.17 -16.48
N SER A 59 7.06 12.12 -16.59
CA SER A 59 6.07 11.95 -17.66
C SER A 59 4.76 12.72 -17.43
N GLY A 60 4.67 13.55 -16.38
CA GLY A 60 3.47 14.32 -16.04
C GLY A 60 2.41 13.53 -15.27
N GLY A 61 2.72 12.28 -14.90
CA GLY A 61 1.82 11.44 -14.12
C GLY A 61 1.74 11.82 -12.65
N VAL A 62 0.75 11.27 -11.96
CA VAL A 62 0.59 11.34 -10.51
C VAL A 62 1.08 10.02 -9.89
N VAL A 63 1.81 10.09 -8.79
CA VAL A 63 2.33 8.90 -8.12
C VAL A 63 1.66 8.73 -6.76
N LEU A 64 0.90 7.64 -6.62
CA LEU A 64 0.32 7.21 -5.36
C LEU A 64 1.33 6.36 -4.60
N VAL A 65 1.66 6.78 -3.38
CA VAL A 65 2.58 6.08 -2.51
C VAL A 65 1.96 5.83 -1.13
N PHE A 66 2.19 4.64 -0.59
CA PHE A 66 1.88 4.29 0.79
C PHE A 66 3.19 4.24 1.59
N PRO A 67 3.57 5.32 2.31
CA PRO A 67 4.91 5.42 2.91
C PRO A 67 5.22 4.31 3.91
N GLY A 68 4.23 3.90 4.71
CA GLY A 68 4.36 2.79 5.66
C GLY A 68 4.47 1.42 4.99
N GLY A 69 3.95 1.28 3.77
CA GLY A 69 3.99 0.04 3.00
C GLY A 69 3.41 -1.14 3.76
N ASP A 70 4.12 -2.26 3.73
CA ASP A 70 3.78 -3.48 4.44
C ASP A 70 3.73 -3.30 5.96
N TYR A 71 4.65 -2.53 6.52
CA TYR A 71 4.74 -2.29 7.97
C TYR A 71 3.48 -1.64 8.53
N ASP A 72 2.93 -0.65 7.84
CA ASP A 72 1.72 0.04 8.22
C ASP A 72 0.45 -0.77 7.88
N SER A 73 0.44 -1.45 6.74
CA SER A 73 -0.71 -2.22 6.26
C SER A 73 -1.06 -3.42 7.12
N TYR A 74 -0.08 -4.01 7.79
CA TYR A 74 -0.24 -5.20 8.63
C TYR A 74 -0.08 -4.91 10.13
N ARG A 75 -0.36 -3.67 10.55
CA ARG A 75 -0.42 -3.35 11.97
C ARG A 75 -1.56 -4.11 12.66
N SER A 76 -1.43 -4.30 13.96
CA SER A 76 -2.48 -4.93 14.76
C SER A 76 -3.80 -4.15 14.65
N THR A 77 -4.92 -4.86 14.63
CA THR A 77 -6.26 -4.25 14.69
C THR A 77 -6.41 -3.36 15.93
N PHE A 78 -5.71 -3.67 17.03
CA PHE A 78 -5.71 -2.83 18.24
C PHE A 78 -4.96 -1.51 18.07
N GLU A 79 -4.14 -1.36 17.02
CA GLU A 79 -3.37 -0.16 16.67
C GLU A 79 -3.91 0.52 15.41
N GLN A 80 -5.14 0.23 15.00
CA GLN A 80 -5.70 0.67 13.72
C GLN A 80 -5.70 2.20 13.54
N ASN A 81 -5.81 2.96 14.62
CA ASN A 81 -5.84 4.43 14.61
C ASN A 81 -4.44 5.07 14.64
N THR A 82 -3.37 4.27 14.54
CA THR A 82 -1.99 4.77 14.54
C THR A 82 -1.43 4.76 13.13
N ILE A 83 -0.82 5.86 12.71
CA ILE A 83 -0.07 5.94 11.45
C ILE A 83 1.42 5.84 11.80
N ASP A 84 2.09 4.83 11.26
CA ASP A 84 3.51 4.62 11.48
C ASP A 84 4.22 4.24 10.17
N PHE A 85 5.03 5.14 9.67
CA PHE A 85 5.80 4.93 8.46
C PHE A 85 7.15 4.25 8.69
N ASN A 86 7.44 3.80 9.93
CA ASN A 86 8.71 3.17 10.30
C ASN A 86 9.93 4.02 9.86
N GLY A 87 9.85 5.34 10.03
CA GLY A 87 10.90 6.28 9.65
C GLY A 87 11.18 6.39 8.15
N ARG A 88 10.35 5.84 7.28
CA ARG A 88 10.52 5.89 5.82
C ARG A 88 10.27 7.30 5.29
N LYS A 89 11.31 7.93 4.74
CA LYS A 89 11.28 9.30 4.20
C LYS A 89 11.54 9.36 2.68
N GLY A 90 11.55 8.20 2.02
CA GLY A 90 11.88 8.11 0.59
C GLY A 90 10.96 8.92 -0.30
N TYR A 91 9.66 8.96 0.01
CA TYR A 91 8.66 9.70 -0.75
C TYR A 91 8.92 11.23 -0.72
N VAL A 92 9.29 11.78 0.45
CA VAL A 92 9.64 13.20 0.58
C VAL A 92 10.82 13.56 -0.30
N ARG A 93 11.89 12.75 -0.25
CA ARG A 93 13.07 12.97 -1.09
C ARG A 93 12.72 12.92 -2.57
N THR A 94 11.91 11.95 -3.00
CA THR A 94 11.49 11.85 -4.41
C THR A 94 10.67 13.05 -4.85
N ALA A 95 9.80 13.59 -3.99
CA ALA A 95 9.02 14.78 -4.29
C ALA A 95 9.90 16.02 -4.43
N ILE A 96 10.87 16.20 -3.53
CA ILE A 96 11.84 17.31 -3.60
C ILE A 96 12.70 17.23 -4.87
N GLU A 97 13.23 16.02 -5.19
CA GLU A 97 14.06 15.80 -6.38
C GLU A 97 13.28 16.03 -7.69
N ALA A 98 11.97 15.77 -7.68
CA ALA A 98 11.10 15.95 -8.84
C ALA A 98 10.41 17.33 -8.89
N ASP A 99 10.62 18.18 -7.88
CA ASP A 99 9.97 19.50 -7.73
C ASP A 99 8.44 19.43 -7.85
N VAL A 100 7.83 18.50 -7.12
CA VAL A 100 6.38 18.30 -7.12
C VAL A 100 5.80 18.38 -5.71
N PRO A 101 4.56 18.88 -5.55
CA PRO A 101 3.90 18.91 -4.25
C PRO A 101 3.53 17.50 -3.76
N ILE A 102 3.44 17.35 -2.44
CA ILE A 102 2.89 16.16 -1.79
C ILE A 102 1.46 16.48 -1.37
N VAL A 103 0.50 15.73 -1.91
CA VAL A 103 -0.91 15.82 -1.53
C VAL A 103 -1.21 14.70 -0.55
N PRO A 104 -1.46 15.02 0.74
CA PRO A 104 -1.83 14.01 1.71
C PRO A 104 -3.21 13.43 1.42
N SER A 105 -3.34 12.10 1.56
CA SER A 105 -4.63 11.42 1.48
C SER A 105 -4.77 10.48 2.67
N VAL A 106 -5.90 10.56 3.35
CA VAL A 106 -6.22 9.73 4.52
C VAL A 106 -7.35 8.78 4.16
N SER A 107 -7.15 7.50 4.47
CA SER A 107 -8.16 6.46 4.30
C SER A 107 -8.56 5.89 5.65
N ILE A 108 -9.85 5.86 5.92
CA ILE A 108 -10.47 5.28 7.11
C ILE A 108 -11.35 4.12 6.65
N GLY A 109 -11.34 3.01 7.39
CA GLY A 109 -12.15 1.83 7.07
C GLY A 109 -11.40 0.72 6.33
N GLY A 110 -10.27 1.03 5.69
CA GLY A 110 -9.48 0.03 4.99
C GLY A 110 -8.84 -1.01 5.91
N GLN A 111 -8.47 -0.62 7.13
CA GLN A 111 -7.88 -1.52 8.12
C GLN A 111 -8.92 -2.50 8.70
N GLU A 112 -10.15 -2.09 8.81
CA GLU A 112 -11.27 -2.88 9.34
C GLU A 112 -11.69 -4.01 8.39
N THR A 113 -11.23 -3.99 7.14
CA THR A 113 -11.49 -5.09 6.19
C THR A 113 -10.79 -6.39 6.58
N GLN A 114 -9.81 -6.34 7.50
CA GLN A 114 -9.06 -7.51 7.93
C GLN A 114 -8.72 -7.43 9.41
N LEU A 115 -8.75 -8.56 10.11
CA LEU A 115 -8.36 -8.67 11.51
C LEU A 115 -6.91 -9.14 11.59
N PHE A 116 -6.03 -8.28 12.09
CA PHE A 116 -4.63 -8.62 12.33
C PHE A 116 -4.33 -8.66 13.83
N LEU A 117 -3.75 -9.77 14.29
CA LEU A 117 -3.26 -9.91 15.67
C LEU A 117 -1.95 -9.16 15.89
N GLY A 118 -1.18 -8.98 14.82
CA GLY A 118 0.08 -8.26 14.86
C GLY A 118 0.97 -8.50 13.65
N ARG A 119 2.05 -7.72 13.56
CA ARG A 119 3.02 -7.77 12.45
C ARG A 119 3.89 -9.03 12.44
N GLY A 120 3.97 -9.77 13.56
CA GLY A 120 4.79 -10.98 13.68
C GLY A 120 6.29 -10.76 13.44
N THR A 121 6.83 -9.58 13.71
CA THR A 121 8.23 -9.22 13.45
C THR A 121 9.22 -10.13 14.18
N ARG A 122 8.91 -10.54 15.42
CA ARG A 122 9.75 -11.48 16.16
C ARG A 122 9.82 -12.86 15.51
N MET A 123 8.68 -13.31 14.98
CA MET A 123 8.57 -14.60 14.28
C MET A 123 9.27 -14.55 12.92
N ALA A 124 9.11 -13.47 12.18
CA ALA A 124 9.83 -13.25 10.94
C ALA A 124 11.34 -13.30 11.11
N LYS A 125 11.88 -12.63 12.16
CA LYS A 125 13.30 -12.68 12.51
C LYS A 125 13.77 -14.10 12.89
N ARG A 126 12.99 -14.83 13.69
CA ARG A 126 13.32 -16.22 14.07
C ARG A 126 13.42 -17.15 12.86
N LEU A 127 12.55 -16.95 11.86
CA LEU A 127 12.51 -17.74 10.63
C LEU A 127 13.51 -17.25 9.57
N GLY A 128 14.31 -16.22 9.87
CA GLY A 128 15.31 -15.70 8.93
C GLY A 128 14.72 -14.96 7.71
N LEU A 129 13.45 -14.57 7.76
CA LEU A 129 12.76 -13.89 6.67
C LEU A 129 13.38 -12.54 6.26
N PRO A 130 14.06 -11.78 7.15
CA PRO A 130 14.77 -10.56 6.73
C PRO A 130 15.83 -10.79 5.65
N LYS A 131 16.39 -11.99 5.55
CA LYS A 131 17.34 -12.35 4.48
C LYS A 131 16.72 -12.30 3.08
N ILE A 132 15.40 -12.45 2.99
CA ILE A 132 14.63 -12.34 1.75
C ILE A 132 13.81 -11.03 1.68
N ARG A 133 14.22 -10.02 2.45
CA ARG A 133 13.58 -8.69 2.53
C ARG A 133 12.12 -8.72 3.00
N THR A 134 11.80 -9.65 3.90
CA THR A 134 10.48 -9.78 4.53
C THR A 134 10.66 -9.61 6.03
N ASP A 135 10.38 -8.41 6.54
CA ASP A 135 10.61 -8.07 7.95
C ASP A 135 9.43 -8.41 8.86
N ILE A 136 8.31 -8.81 8.26
CA ILE A 136 7.06 -9.09 8.95
C ILE A 136 6.51 -10.46 8.53
N LEU A 137 5.82 -11.10 9.45
CA LEU A 137 4.99 -12.28 9.22
C LEU A 137 3.64 -12.05 9.91
N PRO A 138 2.76 -11.25 9.30
CA PRO A 138 1.52 -10.85 9.93
C PRO A 138 0.63 -12.07 10.18
N LEU A 139 -0.04 -12.09 11.32
CA LEU A 139 -1.06 -13.09 11.65
C LEU A 139 -2.41 -12.41 11.59
N GLY A 140 -3.25 -12.89 10.67
CA GLY A 140 -4.63 -12.46 10.51
C GLY A 140 -5.61 -13.57 10.85
N ILE A 141 -6.83 -13.19 11.17
CA ILE A 141 -7.95 -14.11 11.40
C ILE A 141 -9.09 -13.73 10.47
N GLY A 142 -9.70 -14.72 9.81
CA GLY A 142 -10.85 -14.48 8.96
C GLY A 142 -11.39 -15.73 8.29
N PHE A 143 -12.37 -15.56 7.45
CA PHE A 143 -12.99 -16.62 6.65
C PHE A 143 -12.40 -16.60 5.23
N PRO A 144 -12.19 -17.74 4.56
CA PRO A 144 -12.54 -19.10 5.00
C PRO A 144 -11.41 -19.86 5.74
N PHE A 145 -10.19 -19.28 5.82
CA PHE A 145 -9.02 -20.04 6.21
C PHE A 145 -8.67 -19.95 7.71
N GLY A 146 -9.43 -19.18 8.50
CA GLY A 146 -9.15 -18.99 9.93
C GLY A 146 -7.89 -18.17 10.17
N VAL A 147 -6.95 -18.70 10.97
CA VAL A 147 -5.68 -18.03 11.24
C VAL A 147 -4.71 -18.25 10.10
N THR A 148 -4.33 -17.17 9.44
CA THR A 148 -3.39 -17.19 8.32
C THR A 148 -2.36 -16.09 8.44
N SER A 149 -1.34 -16.15 7.60
CA SER A 149 -0.47 -15.02 7.33
C SER A 149 -0.99 -14.25 6.09
N THR A 150 -0.12 -13.81 5.21
CA THR A 150 -0.50 -13.14 3.97
C THR A 150 -1.14 -14.05 2.93
N ILE A 151 -0.81 -15.33 2.95
CA ILE A 151 -1.28 -16.35 2.00
C ILE A 151 -1.56 -17.64 2.77
N PRO A 152 -2.72 -18.28 2.59
CA PRO A 152 -3.86 -17.81 1.79
C PRO A 152 -4.52 -16.58 2.42
N ALA A 153 -5.00 -15.66 1.59
CA ALA A 153 -5.68 -14.46 2.05
C ALA A 153 -7.14 -14.77 2.42
N ASN A 154 -7.55 -14.33 3.60
CA ASN A 154 -8.95 -14.36 4.00
C ASN A 154 -9.76 -13.31 3.22
N PHE A 155 -11.07 -13.55 3.08
CA PHE A 155 -11.97 -12.57 2.48
C PHE A 155 -12.03 -11.29 3.32
N PRO A 156 -12.11 -10.12 2.66
CA PRO A 156 -12.26 -8.87 3.38
C PRO A 156 -13.62 -8.83 4.11
N LEU A 157 -13.59 -8.33 5.33
CA LEU A 157 -14.81 -8.04 6.09
C LEU A 157 -15.52 -6.84 5.46
N PRO A 158 -16.86 -6.77 5.53
CA PRO A 158 -17.60 -5.60 5.08
C PRO A 158 -17.22 -4.39 5.93
N SER A 159 -16.74 -3.35 5.29
CA SER A 159 -16.34 -2.09 5.93
C SER A 159 -16.65 -0.92 5.01
N LYS A 160 -17.00 0.21 5.59
CA LYS A 160 -17.12 1.47 4.86
C LYS A 160 -15.76 2.14 4.77
N ILE A 161 -15.24 2.29 3.55
CA ILE A 161 -13.98 3.00 3.32
C ILE A 161 -14.30 4.44 2.91
N VAL A 162 -13.70 5.38 3.61
CA VAL A 162 -13.79 6.82 3.33
C VAL A 162 -12.39 7.34 3.06
N HIS A 163 -12.24 8.05 1.94
CA HIS A 163 -11.02 8.75 1.60
C HIS A 163 -11.21 10.25 1.71
N GLU A 164 -10.26 10.91 2.33
CA GLU A 164 -10.15 12.36 2.35
C GLU A 164 -8.81 12.76 1.72
N VAL A 165 -8.87 13.62 0.72
CA VAL A 165 -7.70 14.19 0.05
C VAL A 165 -7.54 15.61 0.55
N LEU A 166 -6.41 15.91 1.15
CA LEU A 166 -6.11 17.20 1.73
C LEU A 166 -5.39 18.09 0.72
N GLU A 167 -5.28 19.38 1.04
CA GLU A 167 -4.49 20.32 0.25
C GLU A 167 -2.98 20.03 0.40
N PRO A 168 -2.16 20.34 -0.62
CA PRO A 168 -0.70 20.13 -0.59
C PRO A 168 0.02 21.04 0.39
#